data_eb31addee33694c567ad58ae81c9ded8
#
_entry.id   eb31addee33694c567ad58ae81c9ded8
#
_cell.length_a   1.000
_cell.length_b   1.000
_cell.length_c   1.000
_cell.angle_alpha   90.00
_cell.angle_beta   90.00
_cell.angle_gamma   90.00
#
_symmetry.space_group_name_H-M   'P 1'
#
loop_
_entity.id
_entity.type
_entity.pdbx_description
1 polymer ?
#
loop_
_entity_poly.entity_id
_entity_poly.type
_entity_poly.pdbx_seq_one_letter_code
_entity_poly.pdbx_strand_id
1 'polypeptide(L)' 'MRKWQCFFCGFIYDEADGLPDEGIAPGTRWEDIPADWVCPSCGAGKSDFAMLEVEA' A
#
# COMPACT_ATOMS: atom_id res chain seq x y z
N MET A 1 1.43 -10.84 6.62
CA MET A 1 1.97 -9.57 6.14
C MET A 1 1.01 -8.44 6.46
N ARG A 2 1.50 -7.22 6.48
CA ARG A 2 0.71 -6.08 6.92
C ARG A 2 -0.14 -5.51 5.77
N LYS A 3 -1.15 -4.75 6.14
CA LYS A 3 -1.96 -3.99 5.19
C LYS A 3 -1.86 -2.52 5.54
N TRP A 4 -1.98 -1.68 4.52
CA TRP A 4 -1.87 -0.24 4.64
C TRP A 4 -3.06 0.41 3.97
N GLN A 5 -3.70 1.35 4.64
CA GLN A 5 -4.92 1.96 4.13
C GLN A 5 -4.73 3.46 3.92
N CYS A 6 -5.17 3.92 2.75
CA CYS A 6 -5.17 5.34 2.42
C CYS A 6 -6.21 6.07 3.24
N PHE A 7 -5.81 7.21 3.87
CA PHE A 7 -6.73 8.00 4.67
C PHE A 7 -7.81 8.69 3.83
N PHE A 8 -7.54 8.93 2.55
CA PHE A 8 -8.44 9.74 1.74
C PHE A 8 -9.52 8.92 1.02
N CYS A 9 -9.14 7.80 0.44
CA CYS A 9 -10.06 7.02 -0.37
C CYS A 9 -10.34 5.63 0.17
N GLY A 10 -9.62 5.20 1.20
CA GLY A 10 -9.80 3.88 1.79
C GLY A 10 -9.15 2.75 1.01
N PHE A 11 -8.35 3.05 0.00
CA PHE A 11 -7.63 2.03 -0.75
C PHE A 11 -6.71 1.25 0.18
N ILE A 12 -6.69 -0.06 0.04
CA ILE A 12 -5.86 -0.92 0.88
C ILE A 12 -4.75 -1.54 0.04
N TYR A 13 -3.51 -1.34 0.47
CA TYR A 13 -2.36 -2.06 -0.05
C TYR A 13 -2.08 -3.26 0.85
N ASP A 14 -2.21 -4.45 0.30
CA ASP A 14 -1.90 -5.69 1.02
C ASP A 14 -0.51 -6.14 0.58
N GLU A 15 0.43 -6.20 1.52
CA GLU A 15 1.81 -6.61 1.21
C GLU A 15 1.87 -8.00 0.59
N ALA A 16 0.96 -8.88 0.98
CA ALA A 16 0.95 -10.25 0.44
C ALA A 16 0.51 -10.28 -1.03
N ASP A 17 -0.39 -9.39 -1.41
CA ASP A 17 -0.92 -9.34 -2.78
C ASP A 17 -0.09 -8.47 -3.71
N GLY A 18 0.60 -7.48 -3.17
CA GLY A 18 1.27 -6.48 -3.98
C GLY A 18 0.30 -5.69 -4.84
N LEU A 19 0.83 -5.05 -5.87
CA LEU A 19 0.04 -4.33 -6.88
C LEU A 19 0.69 -4.57 -8.24
N PRO A 20 0.47 -5.76 -8.83
CA PRO A 20 1.13 -6.09 -10.11
C PRO A 20 0.85 -5.08 -11.21
N ASP A 21 -0.36 -4.50 -11.22
CA ASP A 21 -0.73 -3.48 -12.21
C ASP A 21 0.09 -2.20 -12.07
N GLU A 22 0.67 -1.99 -10.88
CA GLU A 22 1.53 -0.83 -10.60
C GLU A 22 3.01 -1.22 -10.57
N GLY A 23 3.33 -2.43 -11.00
CA GLY A 23 4.71 -2.89 -11.00
C GLY A 23 5.24 -3.32 -9.64
N ILE A 24 4.36 -3.55 -8.68
CA ILE A 24 4.74 -3.97 -7.33
C ILE A 24 4.42 -5.45 -7.17
N ALA A 25 5.44 -6.26 -7.06
CA ALA A 25 5.27 -7.71 -6.97
C ALA A 25 4.59 -8.13 -5.66
N PRO A 26 3.83 -9.24 -5.66
CA PRO A 26 3.32 -9.80 -4.41
C PRO A 26 4.44 -10.07 -3.42
N GLY A 27 4.19 -9.76 -2.16
CA GLY A 27 5.18 -9.94 -1.10
C GLY A 27 6.11 -8.73 -0.89
N THR A 28 5.90 -7.65 -1.63
CA THR A 28 6.69 -6.43 -1.45
C THR A 28 6.26 -5.71 -0.17
N ARG A 29 7.22 -5.48 0.72
CA ARG A 29 6.93 -4.78 1.97
C ARG A 29 6.78 -3.28 1.70
N TRP A 30 6.04 -2.62 2.60
CA TRP A 30 5.76 -1.20 2.48
C TRP A 30 7.03 -0.36 2.34
N GLU A 31 8.03 -0.66 3.15
CA GLU A 31 9.28 0.08 3.11
C GLU A 31 10.08 -0.13 1.83
N ASP A 32 9.76 -1.17 1.06
CA ASP A 32 10.42 -1.44 -0.22
C ASP A 32 9.72 -0.73 -1.39
N ILE A 33 8.57 -0.13 -1.14
CA ILE A 33 7.88 0.65 -2.16
C ILE A 33 8.56 2.00 -2.28
N PRO A 34 8.80 2.51 -3.51
CA PRO A 34 9.45 3.81 -3.69
C PRO A 34 8.75 4.92 -2.92
N ALA A 35 9.54 5.85 -2.39
CA ALA A 35 8.99 6.94 -1.58
C ALA A 35 8.08 7.88 -2.38
N ASP A 36 8.24 7.93 -3.70
CA ASP A 36 7.42 8.75 -4.58
C ASP A 36 6.18 8.03 -5.12
N TRP A 37 5.96 6.79 -4.68
CA TRP A 37 4.74 6.06 -5.04
C TRP A 37 3.52 6.75 -4.46
N VAL A 38 2.43 6.74 -5.23
CA VAL A 38 1.17 7.35 -4.80
C VAL A 38 0.04 6.34 -4.92
N CYS A 39 -1.03 6.62 -4.18
CA CYS A 39 -2.23 5.78 -4.22
C CYS A 39 -2.79 5.75 -5.65
N PRO A 40 -2.99 4.55 -6.23
CA PRO A 40 -3.51 4.47 -7.60
C PRO A 40 -4.97 4.90 -7.71
N SER A 41 -5.66 5.03 -6.59
CA SER A 41 -7.07 5.41 -6.58
C SER A 41 -7.27 6.92 -6.46
N CYS A 42 -6.49 7.60 -5.60
CA CYS A 42 -6.71 9.02 -5.36
C CYS A 42 -5.44 9.88 -5.49
N GLY A 43 -4.28 9.25 -5.65
CA GLY A 43 -3.02 9.98 -5.81
C GLY A 43 -2.38 10.45 -4.51
N ALA A 44 -2.89 10.03 -3.35
CA ALA A 44 -2.29 10.38 -2.07
C ALA A 44 -0.90 9.73 -1.93
N GLY A 45 0.01 10.41 -1.25
CA GLY A 45 1.35 9.88 -1.03
C GLY A 45 1.39 8.80 0.05
N LYS A 46 2.55 8.14 0.18
CA LYS A 46 2.72 7.09 1.18
C LYS A 46 2.47 7.61 2.60
N SER A 47 2.80 8.86 2.88
CA SER A 47 2.60 9.45 4.21
C SER A 47 1.14 9.58 4.59
N ASP A 48 0.23 9.43 3.63
CA ASP A 48 -1.22 9.49 3.88
C ASP A 48 -1.82 8.11 4.11
N PHE A 49 -0.99 7.10 4.27
CA PHE A 49 -1.42 5.74 4.58
C PHE A 49 -1.14 5.41 6.05
N ALA A 50 -2.02 4.60 6.62
CA ALA A 50 -1.82 4.07 7.96
C ALA A 50 -1.73 2.55 7.91
N MET A 51 -0.87 1.98 8.76
CA MET A 51 -0.77 0.55 8.86
C MET A 51 -2.00 -0.02 9.55
N LEU A 52 -2.57 -1.04 8.96
CA LEU A 52 -3.64 -1.82 9.59
C LEU A 52 -3.02 -3.09 10.15
N GLU A 53 -3.25 -3.35 11.42
CA GLU A 53 -2.89 -4.63 11.99
C GLU A 53 -3.98 -5.63 11.65
N VAL A 54 -3.60 -6.65 10.89
CA VAL A 54 -4.52 -7.69 10.51
C VAL A 54 -4.03 -8.98 11.15
N GLU A 55 -4.83 -9.50 12.06
CA GLU A 55 -4.55 -10.78 12.66
C GLU A 55 -4.84 -11.89 11.66
N ALA A 56 -3.87 -12.73 11.47
CA ALA A 56 -4.04 -13.88 10.57
C ALA A 56 -4.89 -14.96 11.22
#